data_befb5de4edecf42fa251a996a59abcfe
#
_entry.id   befb5de4edecf42fa251a996a59abcfe
#
_cell.length_a   1.000
_cell.length_b   1.000
_cell.length_c   1.000
_cell.angle_alpha   90.00
_cell.angle_beta   90.00
_cell.angle_gamma   90.00
#
_symmetry.space_group_name_H-M   'P 1'
#
loop_
_entity.id
_entity.type
_entity.pdbx_description
1 polymer ?
#
loop_
_entity_poly.entity_id
_entity_poly.type
_entity_poly.pdbx_seq_one_letter_code
_entity_poly.pdbx_strand_id
1 'polypeptide(L)'
;MFNIMKRPVIVGAMLMSAVMVLAQTQVQRETFSVQGYEGQVTVIRSHGRVFVDVQDLARITKGSVSFEQDRIILTLAPNNASEPALDTGAKSGFSPAFIRAAIEAMASIRELGGMLQVIVQNGYPVGKAMAGNTIRAYQGRAADSVALASASASTDDDHRGLELLRNEFNNVQSWAENFVDARNSLSAADLSTSEDPLKDDQDAQKIIRCGQFLAQMFGGGTFHDDAACH
;
A
#
# COMPACT_ATOMS: atom_id res chain seq x y z
N MET A 1 -28.18 34.08 86.65
CA MET A 1 -28.41 32.72 86.16
C MET A 1 -28.22 32.66 84.64
N PHE A 2 -27.01 32.40 84.19
CA PHE A 2 -26.73 32.18 82.79
C PHE A 2 -25.85 31.00 82.65
N ASN A 3 -26.39 29.94 82.00
CA ASN A 3 -25.74 28.66 81.76
C ASN A 3 -24.94 28.75 80.51
N ILE A 4 -23.61 28.72 80.54
CA ILE A 4 -22.75 28.75 79.41
C ILE A 4 -22.45 27.31 79.01
N MET A 5 -23.07 26.90 77.97
CA MET A 5 -22.94 25.58 77.33
C MET A 5 -21.64 25.55 76.52
N LYS A 6 -20.64 24.79 77.00
CA LYS A 6 -19.36 24.51 76.30
C LYS A 6 -19.62 23.58 75.15
N ARG A 7 -19.37 24.04 73.90
CA ARG A 7 -19.32 23.20 72.72
C ARG A 7 -17.91 22.62 72.53
N PRO A 8 -17.71 21.32 72.34
CA PRO A 8 -16.46 20.80 71.95
C PRO A 8 -16.19 21.00 70.47
N VAL A 9 -15.05 21.60 70.13
CA VAL A 9 -14.55 21.74 68.78
C VAL A 9 -13.93 20.39 68.37
N ILE A 10 -14.62 19.68 67.47
CA ILE A 10 -14.06 18.47 66.82
C ILE A 10 -13.19 18.94 65.67
N VAL A 11 -11.88 18.89 65.85
CA VAL A 11 -10.89 19.06 64.79
C VAL A 11 -10.83 17.77 64.01
N GLY A 12 -11.52 17.69 62.87
CA GLY A 12 -11.43 16.60 61.93
C GLY A 12 -10.17 16.75 61.11
N ALA A 13 -9.16 15.90 61.42
CA ALA A 13 -7.98 15.73 60.60
C ALA A 13 -8.39 15.04 59.28
N MET A 14 -8.52 15.79 58.19
CA MET A 14 -8.68 15.25 56.85
C MET A 14 -7.32 14.71 56.38
N LEU A 15 -7.10 13.41 56.54
CA LEU A 15 -6.02 12.68 55.89
C LEU A 15 -6.32 12.64 54.40
N MET A 16 -5.73 13.56 53.64
CA MET A 16 -5.65 13.46 52.17
C MET A 16 -4.70 12.30 51.80
N SER A 17 -5.26 11.13 51.55
CA SER A 17 -4.56 10.02 50.88
C SER A 17 -4.38 10.39 49.44
N ALA A 18 -3.19 10.91 49.08
CA ALA A 18 -2.76 11.06 47.71
C ALA A 18 -2.55 9.67 47.11
N VAL A 19 -3.57 9.16 46.42
CA VAL A 19 -3.42 7.97 45.57
C VAL A 19 -2.61 8.40 44.36
N MET A 20 -1.28 8.16 44.39
CA MET A 20 -0.46 8.20 43.21
C MET A 20 -0.92 7.05 42.29
N VAL A 21 -1.76 7.36 41.32
CA VAL A 21 -2.00 6.48 40.19
C VAL A 21 -0.74 6.50 39.34
N LEU A 22 0.16 5.56 39.62
CA LEU A 22 1.23 5.21 38.69
C LEU A 22 0.54 4.66 37.45
N ALA A 23 0.41 5.50 36.44
CA ALA A 23 0.05 5.09 35.08
C ALA A 23 1.17 4.16 34.60
N GLN A 24 1.06 2.88 34.94
CA GLN A 24 1.88 1.83 34.35
C GLN A 24 1.45 1.79 32.89
N THR A 25 2.30 2.33 32.02
CA THR A 25 2.20 2.12 30.58
C THR A 25 2.38 0.62 30.38
N GLN A 26 1.26 -0.11 30.34
CA GLN A 26 1.31 -1.54 30.02
C GLN A 26 1.78 -1.63 28.57
N VAL A 27 3.04 -1.98 28.39
CA VAL A 27 3.57 -2.40 27.10
C VAL A 27 2.82 -3.69 26.75
N GLN A 28 1.81 -3.56 25.91
CA GLN A 28 1.03 -4.69 25.43
C GLN A 28 1.95 -5.55 24.57
N ARG A 29 2.38 -6.68 25.10
CA ARG A 29 3.20 -7.65 24.39
C ARG A 29 2.27 -8.51 23.54
N GLU A 30 2.24 -8.23 22.26
CA GLU A 30 1.59 -9.07 21.26
C GLU A 30 2.65 -9.98 20.63
N THR A 31 2.23 -11.14 20.13
CA THR A 31 3.11 -12.04 19.40
C THR A 31 2.85 -11.92 17.91
N PHE A 32 3.92 -11.91 17.13
CA PHE A 32 3.91 -11.90 15.69
C PHE A 32 4.49 -13.21 15.15
N SER A 33 3.80 -13.83 14.22
CA SER A 33 4.26 -15.02 13.52
C SER A 33 4.37 -14.75 12.03
N VAL A 34 5.37 -15.33 11.37
CA VAL A 34 5.54 -15.27 9.92
C VAL A 34 4.99 -16.56 9.33
N GLN A 35 4.04 -16.45 8.41
CA GLN A 35 3.45 -17.61 7.76
C GLN A 35 4.53 -18.40 7.01
N GLY A 36 4.57 -19.70 7.24
CA GLY A 36 5.57 -20.59 6.63
C GLY A 36 6.88 -20.71 7.41
N TYR A 37 7.02 -20.06 8.56
CA TYR A 37 8.18 -20.22 9.44
C TYR A 37 7.71 -20.60 10.84
N GLU A 38 8.51 -21.41 11.53
CA GLU A 38 8.25 -21.82 12.91
C GLU A 38 8.80 -20.76 13.88
N GLY A 39 7.96 -20.34 14.82
CA GLY A 39 8.34 -19.40 15.87
C GLY A 39 7.46 -18.16 15.94
N GLN A 40 7.63 -17.46 17.05
CA GLN A 40 6.93 -16.21 17.33
C GLN A 40 7.94 -15.19 17.87
N VAL A 41 7.73 -13.93 17.57
CA VAL A 41 8.47 -12.82 18.12
C VAL A 41 7.56 -11.89 18.89
N THR A 42 8.09 -11.26 19.92
CA THR A 42 7.36 -10.24 20.68
C THR A 42 7.40 -8.93 19.90
N VAL A 43 6.25 -8.30 19.74
CA VAL A 43 6.13 -6.99 19.12
C VAL A 43 5.86 -5.93 20.17
N ILE A 44 6.29 -4.73 19.89
CA ILE A 44 6.04 -3.54 20.69
C ILE A 44 5.09 -2.64 19.92
N ARG A 45 3.97 -2.29 20.54
CA ARG A 45 3.05 -1.28 19.97
C ARG A 45 3.34 0.07 20.60
N SER A 46 3.64 1.05 19.77
CA SER A 46 3.84 2.43 20.21
C SER A 46 3.18 3.40 19.24
N HIS A 47 2.37 4.30 19.77
CA HIS A 47 1.64 5.33 18.98
C HIS A 47 0.86 4.76 17.79
N GLY A 48 0.19 3.61 17.98
CA GLY A 48 -0.57 2.93 16.93
C GLY A 48 0.28 2.20 15.88
N ARG A 49 1.61 2.21 16.02
CA ARG A 49 2.52 1.46 15.15
C ARG A 49 3.02 0.21 15.85
N VAL A 50 3.25 -0.82 15.07
CA VAL A 50 3.81 -2.10 15.52
C VAL A 50 5.27 -2.15 15.13
N PHE A 51 6.13 -2.48 16.10
CA PHE A 51 7.58 -2.62 15.91
C PHE A 51 7.98 -4.06 16.21
N VAL A 52 8.82 -4.60 15.34
CA VAL A 52 9.39 -5.94 15.47
C VAL A 52 10.90 -5.79 15.52
N ASP A 53 11.56 -6.54 16.41
CA ASP A 53 13.01 -6.62 16.41
C ASP A 53 13.47 -7.38 15.16
N VAL A 54 14.32 -6.76 14.33
CA VAL A 54 14.78 -7.33 13.08
C VAL A 54 15.66 -8.57 13.28
N GLN A 55 16.38 -8.65 14.41
CA GLN A 55 17.20 -9.83 14.74
C GLN A 55 16.33 -11.01 15.16
N ASP A 56 15.27 -10.75 15.94
CA ASP A 56 14.28 -11.77 16.28
C ASP A 56 13.53 -12.26 15.04
N LEU A 57 13.21 -11.35 14.12
CA LEU A 57 12.61 -11.71 12.83
C LEU A 57 13.54 -12.59 12.01
N ALA A 58 14.82 -12.24 11.90
CA ALA A 58 15.83 -13.06 11.23
C ALA A 58 15.94 -14.45 11.88
N ARG A 59 15.93 -14.51 13.22
CA ARG A 59 16.03 -15.77 13.97
C ARG A 59 14.88 -16.73 13.64
N ILE A 60 13.62 -16.27 13.66
CA ILE A 60 12.47 -17.14 13.35
C ILE A 60 12.39 -17.52 11.88
N THR A 61 12.91 -16.68 10.99
CA THR A 61 12.95 -16.94 9.55
C THR A 61 14.22 -17.68 9.10
N LYS A 62 15.08 -18.07 10.06
CA LYS A 62 16.40 -18.68 9.80
C LYS A 62 17.24 -17.84 8.83
N GLY A 63 16.98 -16.55 8.80
CA GLY A 63 17.66 -15.57 7.97
C GLY A 63 18.87 -14.95 8.64
N SER A 64 19.46 -13.95 8.02
CA SER A 64 20.55 -13.16 8.54
C SER A 64 20.28 -11.66 8.41
N VAL A 65 20.81 -10.88 9.35
CA VAL A 65 20.80 -9.42 9.29
C VAL A 65 22.22 -8.92 9.09
N SER A 66 22.42 -8.09 8.10
CA SER A 66 23.65 -7.33 7.92
C SER A 66 23.39 -5.83 8.05
N PHE A 67 24.35 -5.11 8.62
CA PHE A 67 24.30 -3.67 8.80
C PHE A 67 25.36 -3.03 7.89
N GLU A 68 24.91 -2.28 6.91
CA GLU A 68 25.78 -1.53 6.00
C GLU A 68 25.53 -0.04 6.22
N GLN A 69 26.52 0.69 6.64
CA GLN A 69 26.54 2.12 6.97
C GLN A 69 25.16 2.76 7.30
N ASP A 70 24.27 2.87 6.34
CA ASP A 70 22.95 3.50 6.43
C ASP A 70 21.79 2.54 6.07
N ARG A 71 22.07 1.24 5.86
CA ARG A 71 21.07 0.23 5.50
C ARG A 71 21.12 -0.98 6.41
N ILE A 72 19.93 -1.53 6.69
CA ILE A 72 19.76 -2.82 7.35
C ILE A 72 19.24 -3.79 6.29
N ILE A 73 19.99 -4.86 6.04
CA ILE A 73 19.63 -5.89 5.07
C ILE A 73 19.21 -7.13 5.84
N LEU A 74 17.95 -7.52 5.69
CA LEU A 74 17.42 -8.79 6.20
C LEU A 74 17.36 -9.79 5.05
N THR A 75 18.18 -10.84 5.11
CA THR A 75 18.14 -11.96 4.16
C THR A 75 17.37 -13.09 4.81
N LEU A 76 16.25 -13.49 4.20
CA LEU A 76 15.44 -14.62 4.69
C LEU A 76 16.00 -15.92 4.13
N ALA A 77 16.07 -16.97 4.97
CA ALA A 77 16.35 -18.30 4.45
C ALA A 77 15.18 -18.77 3.57
N PRO A 78 15.45 -19.49 2.48
CA PRO A 78 14.38 -20.06 1.68
C PRO A 78 13.53 -20.98 2.56
N ASN A 79 12.22 -20.71 2.58
CA ASN A 79 11.30 -21.48 3.37
C ASN A 79 11.14 -22.87 2.75
N ASN A 80 11.84 -23.87 3.33
CA ASN A 80 11.68 -25.29 2.94
C ASN A 80 10.40 -25.93 3.52
N ALA A 81 9.51 -25.13 4.13
CA ALA A 81 8.16 -25.60 4.40
C ALA A 81 7.51 -25.86 3.03
N SER A 82 7.45 -27.13 2.69
CA SER A 82 6.85 -27.72 1.50
C SER A 82 5.76 -26.82 0.93
N GLU A 83 6.12 -25.95 -0.03
CA GLU A 83 5.18 -25.77 -1.12
C GLU A 83 4.90 -27.20 -1.60
N PRO A 84 3.65 -27.63 -1.73
CA PRO A 84 3.39 -28.88 -2.41
C PRO A 84 4.21 -28.81 -3.67
N ALA A 85 5.11 -29.78 -3.85
CA ALA A 85 5.98 -29.86 -5.00
C ALA A 85 5.10 -29.72 -6.24
N LEU A 86 5.00 -28.50 -6.74
CA LEU A 86 4.41 -28.24 -8.04
C LEU A 86 5.39 -28.85 -9.02
N ASP A 87 4.93 -29.94 -9.53
CA ASP A 87 5.44 -30.76 -10.61
C ASP A 87 6.36 -29.94 -11.53
N THR A 88 7.61 -30.39 -11.73
CA THR A 88 8.60 -29.85 -12.66
C THR A 88 8.26 -30.12 -14.13
N GLY A 89 6.98 -30.19 -14.48
CA GLY A 89 6.47 -30.01 -15.83
C GLY A 89 6.57 -28.51 -16.17
N ALA A 90 6.94 -28.19 -17.40
CA ALA A 90 7.06 -26.82 -17.92
C ALA A 90 6.01 -25.91 -17.28
N LYS A 91 6.45 -24.94 -16.47
CA LYS A 91 5.58 -24.09 -15.64
C LYS A 91 4.72 -23.22 -16.55
N SER A 92 3.60 -23.78 -17.03
CA SER A 92 2.56 -23.01 -17.67
C SER A 92 1.75 -22.31 -16.58
N GLY A 93 1.60 -21.02 -16.70
CA GLY A 93 0.88 -20.17 -15.76
C GLY A 93 1.79 -19.22 -14.99
N PHE A 94 1.15 -18.31 -14.29
CA PHE A 94 1.84 -17.29 -13.49
C PHE A 94 2.43 -17.88 -12.22
N SER A 95 3.62 -17.41 -11.85
CA SER A 95 4.21 -17.73 -10.55
C SER A 95 3.46 -17.02 -9.41
N PRO A 96 3.33 -17.63 -8.22
CA PRO A 96 2.65 -17.00 -7.08
C PRO A 96 3.30 -15.71 -6.62
N ALA A 97 4.62 -15.56 -6.77
CA ALA A 97 5.34 -14.34 -6.44
C ALA A 97 4.97 -13.20 -7.38
N PHE A 98 4.94 -13.49 -8.69
CA PHE A 98 4.54 -12.52 -9.70
C PHE A 98 3.08 -12.10 -9.55
N ILE A 99 2.14 -13.04 -9.36
CA ILE A 99 0.72 -12.71 -9.16
C ILE A 99 0.54 -11.70 -8.04
N ARG A 100 1.17 -11.92 -6.88
CA ARG A 100 1.06 -10.98 -5.73
C ARG A 100 1.57 -9.59 -6.09
N ALA A 101 2.74 -9.52 -6.71
CA ALA A 101 3.34 -8.24 -7.11
C ALA A 101 2.53 -7.55 -8.22
N ALA A 102 1.99 -8.31 -9.18
CA ALA A 102 1.16 -7.79 -10.26
C ALA A 102 -0.18 -7.24 -9.75
N ILE A 103 -0.82 -7.90 -8.79
CA ILE A 103 -2.06 -7.40 -8.15
C ILE A 103 -1.79 -6.09 -7.42
N GLU A 104 -0.66 -5.96 -6.70
CA GLU A 104 -0.26 -4.73 -6.02
C GLU A 104 0.04 -3.61 -7.03
N ALA A 105 0.74 -3.92 -8.12
CA ALA A 105 0.98 -2.97 -9.19
C ALA A 105 -0.32 -2.49 -9.84
N MET A 106 -1.26 -3.40 -10.13
CA MET A 106 -2.60 -3.06 -10.62
C MET A 106 -3.38 -2.15 -9.64
N ALA A 107 -3.28 -2.39 -8.33
CA ALA A 107 -3.90 -1.53 -7.33
C ALA A 107 -3.32 -0.11 -7.39
N SER A 108 -1.98 0.03 -7.46
CA SER A 108 -1.30 1.32 -7.55
C SER A 108 -1.60 2.06 -8.85
N ILE A 109 -1.69 1.35 -9.99
CA ILE A 109 -2.08 1.92 -11.30
C ILE A 109 -3.54 2.40 -11.24
N ARG A 110 -4.42 1.62 -10.63
CA ARG A 110 -5.84 1.99 -10.46
C ARG A 110 -6.01 3.21 -9.54
N GLU A 111 -5.22 3.33 -8.48
CA GLU A 111 -5.23 4.51 -7.62
C GLU A 111 -4.82 5.76 -8.42
N LEU A 112 -3.78 5.67 -9.26
CA LEU A 112 -3.38 6.76 -10.14
C LEU A 112 -4.53 7.14 -11.11
N GLY A 113 -5.11 6.16 -11.79
CA GLY A 113 -6.23 6.38 -12.71
C GLY A 113 -7.46 6.97 -12.00
N GLY A 114 -7.83 6.46 -10.84
CA GLY A 114 -8.95 6.96 -10.05
C GLY A 114 -8.75 8.39 -9.54
N MET A 115 -7.55 8.73 -9.14
CA MET A 115 -7.20 10.10 -8.75
C MET A 115 -7.32 11.06 -9.94
N LEU A 116 -6.84 10.68 -11.12
CA LEU A 116 -7.00 11.47 -12.35
C LEU A 116 -8.47 11.63 -12.73
N GLN A 117 -9.26 10.56 -12.64
CA GLN A 117 -10.70 10.59 -12.89
C GLN A 117 -11.41 11.63 -12.00
N VAL A 118 -11.12 11.66 -10.72
CA VAL A 118 -11.68 12.65 -9.78
C VAL A 118 -11.30 14.08 -10.17
N ILE A 119 -10.05 14.29 -10.59
CA ILE A 119 -9.56 15.61 -11.04
C ILE A 119 -10.31 16.04 -12.32
N VAL A 120 -10.49 15.13 -13.26
CA VAL A 120 -11.22 15.38 -14.53
C VAL A 120 -12.68 15.74 -14.27
N GLN A 121 -13.39 14.89 -13.53
CA GLN A 121 -14.82 15.04 -13.25
C GLN A 121 -15.16 16.31 -12.48
N ASN A 122 -14.32 16.71 -11.54
CA ASN A 122 -14.59 17.87 -10.70
C ASN A 122 -14.02 19.18 -11.25
N GLY A 123 -13.37 19.16 -12.40
CA GLY A 123 -12.82 20.36 -13.00
C GLY A 123 -11.74 21.04 -12.18
N TYR A 124 -11.09 20.31 -11.26
CA TYR A 124 -10.06 20.90 -10.39
C TYR A 124 -8.91 21.50 -11.22
N PRO A 125 -8.51 22.76 -10.91
CA PRO A 125 -7.37 23.35 -11.59
C PRO A 125 -6.12 22.53 -11.22
N VAL A 126 -5.47 21.98 -12.24
CA VAL A 126 -4.17 21.32 -12.10
C VAL A 126 -3.10 22.40 -12.04
N GLY A 127 -3.12 23.20 -10.97
CA GLY A 127 -2.05 24.19 -10.76
C GLY A 127 -0.72 23.47 -10.61
N LYS A 128 0.34 24.01 -11.27
CA LYS A 128 1.69 23.41 -11.37
C LYS A 128 2.30 22.94 -10.02
N ALA A 129 1.83 23.44 -8.89
CA ALA A 129 2.46 23.16 -7.60
C ALA A 129 1.80 22.05 -6.79
N MET A 130 0.47 21.91 -6.74
CA MET A 130 -0.20 20.93 -5.86
C MET A 130 -0.61 19.65 -6.58
N ALA A 131 -1.40 19.74 -7.64
CA ALA A 131 -1.87 18.55 -8.34
C ALA A 131 -0.72 17.83 -9.07
N GLY A 132 0.23 18.57 -9.68
CA GLY A 132 1.40 17.98 -10.32
C GLY A 132 2.32 17.21 -9.36
N ASN A 133 2.45 17.62 -8.10
CA ASN A 133 3.20 16.85 -7.08
C ASN A 133 2.44 15.60 -6.65
N THR A 134 1.13 15.69 -6.49
CA THR A 134 0.29 14.56 -6.14
C THR A 134 0.30 13.51 -7.27
N ILE A 135 0.08 13.92 -8.52
CA ILE A 135 0.14 13.03 -9.69
C ILE A 135 1.50 12.32 -9.75
N ARG A 136 2.61 13.06 -9.63
CA ARG A 136 3.95 12.45 -9.63
C ARG A 136 4.17 11.45 -8.49
N ALA A 137 3.63 11.73 -7.30
CA ALA A 137 3.74 10.79 -6.18
C ALA A 137 2.99 9.47 -6.43
N TYR A 138 1.82 9.53 -7.08
CA TYR A 138 1.08 8.34 -7.49
C TYR A 138 1.77 7.60 -8.64
N GLN A 139 2.29 8.34 -9.63
CA GLN A 139 3.10 7.76 -10.71
C GLN A 139 4.34 7.03 -10.17
N GLY A 140 5.06 7.65 -9.22
CA GLY A 140 6.23 7.02 -8.58
C GLY A 140 5.87 5.71 -7.88
N ARG A 141 4.79 5.69 -7.08
CA ARG A 141 4.34 4.45 -6.41
C ARG A 141 3.94 3.36 -7.40
N ALA A 142 3.22 3.72 -8.47
CA ALA A 142 2.85 2.75 -9.49
C ALA A 142 4.09 2.21 -10.23
N ALA A 143 5.06 3.06 -10.55
CA ALA A 143 6.33 2.66 -11.16
C ALA A 143 7.13 1.69 -10.26
N ASP A 144 7.22 1.99 -8.96
CA ASP A 144 7.90 1.13 -7.98
C ASP A 144 7.21 -0.24 -7.87
N SER A 145 5.87 -0.27 -7.88
CA SER A 145 5.11 -1.52 -7.84
C SER A 145 5.28 -2.35 -9.12
N VAL A 146 5.33 -1.72 -10.29
CA VAL A 146 5.62 -2.39 -11.57
C VAL A 146 7.06 -2.92 -11.60
N ALA A 147 8.02 -2.19 -11.02
CA ALA A 147 9.39 -2.65 -10.88
C ALA A 147 9.47 -3.89 -9.96
N LEU A 148 8.70 -3.93 -8.87
CA LEU A 148 8.60 -5.10 -8.00
C LEU A 148 8.01 -6.31 -8.73
N ALA A 149 6.94 -6.12 -9.53
CA ALA A 149 6.38 -7.17 -10.37
C ALA A 149 7.42 -7.68 -11.38
N SER A 150 8.20 -6.78 -11.98
CA SER A 150 9.30 -7.15 -12.88
C SER A 150 10.37 -8.00 -12.19
N ALA A 151 10.76 -7.66 -10.96
CA ALA A 151 11.74 -8.44 -10.20
C ALA A 151 11.20 -9.82 -9.76
N SER A 152 9.88 -9.98 -9.72
CA SER A 152 9.21 -11.21 -9.31
C SER A 152 8.89 -12.15 -10.48
N ALA A 153 9.04 -11.69 -11.74
CA ALA A 153 8.76 -12.47 -12.94
C ALA A 153 9.78 -13.58 -13.13
N SER A 154 9.34 -14.83 -13.28
CA SER A 154 10.17 -16.02 -13.35
C SER A 154 9.74 -17.06 -14.39
N THR A 155 8.53 -16.93 -14.94
CA THR A 155 8.02 -17.82 -16.00
C THR A 155 7.79 -17.02 -17.29
N ASP A 156 7.62 -17.71 -18.42
CA ASP A 156 7.27 -17.06 -19.69
C ASP A 156 5.94 -16.33 -19.62
N ASP A 157 4.97 -16.89 -18.86
CA ASP A 157 3.68 -16.25 -18.62
C ASP A 157 3.82 -14.99 -17.75
N ASP A 158 4.72 -15.01 -16.73
CA ASP A 158 5.03 -13.83 -15.94
C ASP A 158 5.57 -12.70 -16.82
N HIS A 159 6.50 -13.01 -17.72
CA HIS A 159 7.09 -12.00 -18.62
C HIS A 159 6.06 -11.41 -19.58
N ARG A 160 5.18 -12.24 -20.14
CA ARG A 160 4.10 -11.77 -21.01
C ARG A 160 3.07 -10.94 -20.24
N GLY A 161 2.67 -11.39 -19.06
CA GLY A 161 1.76 -10.64 -18.19
C GLY A 161 2.36 -9.33 -17.72
N LEU A 162 3.67 -9.30 -17.45
CA LEU A 162 4.41 -8.08 -17.10
C LEU A 162 4.42 -7.07 -18.26
N GLU A 163 4.52 -7.53 -19.51
CA GLU A 163 4.48 -6.66 -20.68
C GLU A 163 3.12 -5.93 -20.76
N LEU A 164 2.02 -6.66 -20.61
CA LEU A 164 0.67 -6.05 -20.58
C LEU A 164 0.50 -5.10 -19.40
N LEU A 165 1.03 -5.45 -18.23
CA LEU A 165 1.01 -4.59 -17.05
C LEU A 165 1.78 -3.28 -17.27
N ARG A 166 2.93 -3.34 -17.94
CA ARG A 166 3.71 -2.15 -18.33
C ARG A 166 2.98 -1.30 -19.34
N ASN A 167 2.32 -1.92 -20.32
CA ASN A 167 1.51 -1.20 -21.30
C ASN A 167 0.38 -0.43 -20.62
N GLU A 168 -0.32 -1.06 -19.68
CA GLU A 168 -1.37 -0.39 -18.91
C GLU A 168 -0.80 0.79 -18.09
N PHE A 169 0.31 0.60 -17.40
CA PHE A 169 0.98 1.68 -16.68
C PHE A 169 1.35 2.84 -17.60
N ASN A 170 1.94 2.56 -18.76
CA ASN A 170 2.33 3.56 -19.74
C ASN A 170 1.10 4.29 -20.32
N ASN A 171 0.01 3.58 -20.58
CA ASN A 171 -1.25 4.19 -21.04
C ASN A 171 -1.80 5.17 -20.00
N VAL A 172 -1.84 4.78 -18.73
CA VAL A 172 -2.30 5.66 -17.64
C VAL A 172 -1.38 6.85 -17.47
N GLN A 173 -0.06 6.65 -17.58
CA GLN A 173 0.93 7.73 -17.48
C GLN A 173 0.77 8.73 -18.63
N SER A 174 0.68 8.25 -19.86
CA SER A 174 0.49 9.10 -21.05
C SER A 174 -0.82 9.89 -20.98
N TRP A 175 -1.89 9.23 -20.54
CA TRP A 175 -3.17 9.90 -20.33
C TRP A 175 -3.07 10.98 -19.26
N ALA A 176 -2.35 10.74 -18.16
CA ALA A 176 -2.11 11.73 -17.12
C ALA A 176 -1.34 12.95 -17.65
N GLU A 177 -0.30 12.72 -18.44
CA GLU A 177 0.53 13.77 -19.04
C GLU A 177 -0.30 14.61 -20.02
N ASN A 178 -1.01 13.97 -20.95
CA ASN A 178 -1.90 14.63 -21.91
C ASN A 178 -2.97 15.47 -21.20
N PHE A 179 -3.53 14.95 -20.12
CA PHE A 179 -4.52 15.65 -19.32
C PHE A 179 -3.93 16.90 -18.64
N VAL A 180 -2.75 16.78 -18.03
CA VAL A 180 -2.05 17.90 -17.39
C VAL A 180 -1.72 18.99 -18.43
N ASP A 181 -1.24 18.61 -19.60
CA ASP A 181 -0.87 19.52 -20.68
C ASP A 181 -2.10 20.22 -21.27
N ALA A 182 -3.17 19.48 -21.52
CA ALA A 182 -4.43 20.05 -21.96
C ALA A 182 -4.98 21.08 -20.97
N ARG A 183 -4.95 20.78 -19.69
CA ARG A 183 -5.41 21.70 -18.62
C ARG A 183 -4.52 22.91 -18.45
N ASN A 184 -3.22 22.79 -18.69
CA ASN A 184 -2.28 23.91 -18.64
C ASN A 184 -2.43 24.85 -19.84
N SER A 185 -2.95 24.36 -20.98
CA SER A 185 -3.16 25.13 -22.20
C SER A 185 -4.54 25.82 -22.27
N LEU A 186 -5.52 25.37 -21.49
CA LEU A 186 -6.86 25.94 -21.46
C LEU A 186 -6.91 27.20 -20.60
N SER A 187 -7.55 28.24 -21.11
CA SER A 187 -7.95 29.38 -20.29
C SER A 187 -9.13 28.98 -19.39
N ALA A 188 -9.32 29.70 -18.28
CA ALA A 188 -10.42 29.41 -17.36
C ALA A 188 -11.82 29.45 -18.01
N ALA A 189 -11.94 30.09 -19.21
CA ALA A 189 -13.17 30.18 -19.98
C ALA A 189 -13.47 28.92 -20.78
N ASP A 190 -12.46 28.10 -21.11
CA ASP A 190 -12.60 26.92 -21.99
C ASP A 190 -12.90 25.62 -21.21
N LEU A 191 -13.08 25.73 -19.91
CA LEU A 191 -13.44 24.61 -19.02
C LEU A 191 -14.94 24.23 -19.16
N SER A 192 -15.55 24.50 -20.27
CA SER A 192 -16.92 24.11 -20.53
C SER A 192 -17.03 22.59 -20.70
N THR A 193 -17.59 22.07 -19.83
CA THR A 193 -18.02 20.79 -19.36
C THR A 193 -18.82 20.01 -20.39
N SER A 194 -18.23 18.95 -20.93
CA SER A 194 -19.01 17.81 -21.36
C SER A 194 -19.69 17.19 -20.14
N GLU A 195 -20.93 16.74 -20.24
CA GLU A 195 -21.66 16.11 -19.12
C GLU A 195 -20.94 14.89 -18.54
N ASP A 196 -20.10 14.24 -19.34
CA ASP A 196 -19.24 13.13 -18.89
C ASP A 196 -17.94 13.10 -19.72
N PRO A 197 -16.91 13.88 -19.33
CA PRO A 197 -15.68 13.98 -20.08
C PRO A 197 -14.89 12.66 -20.17
N LEU A 198 -15.16 11.69 -19.32
CA LEU A 198 -14.50 10.39 -19.33
C LEU A 198 -15.16 9.39 -20.28
N LYS A 199 -16.48 9.53 -20.51
CA LYS A 199 -17.22 8.63 -21.38
C LYS A 199 -16.80 8.75 -22.85
N ASP A 200 -16.46 9.97 -23.24
CA ASP A 200 -16.08 10.31 -24.63
C ASP A 200 -14.56 10.20 -24.84
N ASP A 201 -13.76 10.02 -23.77
CA ASP A 201 -12.32 9.87 -23.81
C ASP A 201 -11.95 8.42 -24.16
N GLN A 202 -11.44 8.20 -25.38
CA GLN A 202 -11.06 6.87 -25.87
C GLN A 202 -9.90 6.26 -25.09
N ASP A 203 -8.94 7.07 -24.63
CA ASP A 203 -7.80 6.60 -23.86
C ASP A 203 -8.25 6.16 -22.46
N ALA A 204 -9.11 6.94 -21.80
CA ALA A 204 -9.71 6.55 -20.53
C ALA A 204 -10.49 5.22 -20.65
N GLN A 205 -11.26 5.05 -21.71
CA GLN A 205 -12.02 3.82 -21.96
C GLN A 205 -11.10 2.61 -22.24
N LYS A 206 -9.99 2.82 -22.95
CA LYS A 206 -8.98 1.79 -23.19
C LYS A 206 -8.34 1.35 -21.89
N ILE A 207 -7.89 2.28 -21.04
CA ILE A 207 -7.33 2.04 -19.70
C ILE A 207 -8.30 1.23 -18.84
N ILE A 208 -9.56 1.62 -18.76
CA ILE A 208 -10.57 0.91 -17.98
C ILE A 208 -10.70 -0.55 -18.44
N ARG A 209 -10.75 -0.79 -19.76
CA ARG A 209 -10.89 -2.14 -20.33
C ARG A 209 -9.66 -3.00 -20.07
N CYS A 210 -8.45 -2.46 -20.31
CA CYS A 210 -7.21 -3.18 -20.04
C CYS A 210 -7.07 -3.50 -18.54
N GLY A 211 -7.34 -2.53 -17.66
CA GLY A 211 -7.30 -2.75 -16.22
C GLY A 211 -8.27 -3.83 -15.74
N GLN A 212 -9.49 -3.90 -16.28
CA GLN A 212 -10.45 -4.97 -15.98
C GLN A 212 -9.96 -6.33 -16.46
N PHE A 213 -9.44 -6.38 -17.68
CA PHE A 213 -8.88 -7.58 -18.27
C PHE A 213 -7.70 -8.13 -17.44
N LEU A 214 -6.72 -7.29 -17.09
CA LEU A 214 -5.58 -7.68 -16.28
C LEU A 214 -5.99 -8.20 -14.90
N ALA A 215 -6.97 -7.57 -14.26
CA ALA A 215 -7.48 -8.03 -12.98
C ALA A 215 -8.10 -9.45 -13.06
N GLN A 216 -8.81 -9.74 -14.14
CA GLN A 216 -9.37 -11.07 -14.39
C GLN A 216 -8.29 -12.09 -14.72
N MET A 217 -7.32 -11.73 -15.57
CA MET A 217 -6.22 -12.59 -15.98
C MET A 217 -5.34 -13.00 -14.78
N PHE A 218 -4.92 -12.05 -13.96
CA PHE A 218 -4.10 -12.35 -12.77
C PHE A 218 -4.90 -13.09 -11.69
N GLY A 219 -6.20 -12.77 -11.55
CA GLY A 219 -7.09 -13.51 -10.65
C GLY A 219 -7.35 -14.94 -11.11
N GLY A 220 -7.33 -15.21 -12.41
CA GLY A 220 -7.49 -16.55 -13.00
C GLY A 220 -6.21 -17.39 -13.03
N GLY A 221 -5.04 -16.76 -12.83
CA GLY A 221 -3.75 -17.45 -12.76
C GLY A 221 -3.19 -17.96 -14.09
N THR A 222 -3.84 -17.66 -15.21
CA THR A 222 -3.43 -18.09 -16.56
C THR A 222 -3.29 -16.89 -17.49
N PHE A 223 -2.24 -16.92 -18.30
CA PHE A 223 -2.01 -15.86 -19.28
C PHE A 223 -3.02 -15.92 -20.43
N HIS A 224 -3.56 -14.76 -20.74
CA HIS A 224 -4.31 -14.48 -21.97
C HIS A 224 -3.83 -13.14 -22.51
N ASP A 225 -4.04 -12.92 -23.80
CA ASP A 225 -3.76 -11.63 -24.44
C ASP A 225 -5.05 -10.93 -24.81
N ASP A 226 -5.05 -9.58 -24.76
CA ASP A 226 -6.21 -8.77 -25.14
C ASP A 226 -5.77 -7.46 -25.81
N ALA A 227 -6.43 -7.13 -26.93
CA ALA A 227 -6.12 -5.94 -27.70
C ALA A 227 -6.32 -4.61 -26.93
N ALA A 228 -7.11 -4.62 -25.85
CA ALA A 228 -7.29 -3.43 -25.04
C ALA A 228 -6.00 -2.99 -24.32
N CYS A 229 -5.01 -3.90 -24.17
CA CYS A 229 -3.74 -3.61 -23.50
C CYS A 229 -2.58 -3.26 -24.45
N HIS A 230 -2.85 -3.11 -25.76
CA HIS A 230 -1.84 -2.78 -26.79
C HIS A 230 -2.00 -1.39 -27.38
#